data_5bca488bf3383bb8cc05ffa893ec7157
#
_entry.id   5bca488bf3383bb8cc05ffa893ec7157
#
_cell.length_a   1.000
_cell.length_b   1.000
_cell.length_c   1.000
_cell.angle_alpha   90.00
_cell.angle_beta   90.00
_cell.angle_gamma   90.00
#
_symmetry.space_group_name_H-M   'P 1'
#
loop_
_entity.id
_entity.type
_entity.pdbx_description
1 polymer ?
#
loop_
_entity_poly.entity_id
_entity_poly.type
_entity_poly.pdbx_seq_one_letter_code
_entity_poly.pdbx_strand_id
1 'polypeptide(L)'
;MAVSIAAEWTTMGDKFYRKQEIYKMCWENVDLSRHKVACAPYGGPIAIIRDDSKIVQLRAESARPRLQIYSAAGTLLASILWDRPGGRLVGLGWTVDEILVCVVQDGTIFQYNVHGELQDLKVTMGKECWNQGIAQCIIYRHAVVCLTEQNQLFAIPDMRNPQVEKLADPKLDEEPLCMVVLDSNPGEEYKHVEILISGTVSVLKVGVDTVQELNINYGPIQKMALDASGFYLACFTFDGRLLVLRTQNYALVSDSATESALPPEQLQWCGSDSVLLYWEDRLLMLGPKNRSIQYDYEESLVLVPECDGVRIISGSCTEFLQLVPESTVSVFKIGSTSPAAMLYDALDHFDRRSAKADENLRLIRPALAEAVDSCVDAAGHEFDISQQRTLLRAAAYGLAFCRGFPRDRFSRMCRTLRVLNAVRHFEIGIPLSIKQLEIASC
;
A
#
# COMPACT_ATOMS: atom_id res chain seq x y z
N MET A 1 -9.70 -23.48 24.09
CA MET A 1 -10.75 -22.90 23.23
C MET A 1 -10.00 -22.15 22.15
N ALA A 2 -10.09 -22.62 20.90
CA ALA A 2 -9.57 -21.83 19.79
C ALA A 2 -10.46 -20.58 19.71
N VAL A 3 -9.87 -19.41 19.93
CA VAL A 3 -10.52 -18.13 19.66
C VAL A 3 -10.90 -18.20 18.17
N SER A 4 -12.16 -17.97 17.86
CA SER A 4 -12.61 -17.99 16.47
C SER A 4 -11.89 -16.88 15.73
N ILE A 5 -11.08 -17.22 14.75
CA ILE A 5 -10.32 -16.27 13.90
C ILE A 5 -11.26 -15.20 13.32
N ALA A 6 -12.46 -15.60 12.96
CA ALA A 6 -13.50 -14.68 12.45
C ALA A 6 -14.03 -13.69 13.51
N ALA A 7 -13.73 -13.85 14.79
CA ALA A 7 -14.12 -12.90 15.82
C ALA A 7 -13.40 -11.55 15.72
N GLU A 8 -12.25 -11.53 15.06
CA GLU A 8 -11.44 -10.32 14.83
C GLU A 8 -11.80 -9.60 13.50
N TRP A 9 -12.71 -10.19 12.71
CA TRP A 9 -13.10 -9.60 11.44
C TRP A 9 -14.16 -8.52 11.63
N THR A 10 -13.96 -7.40 10.94
CA THR A 10 -14.94 -6.32 10.86
C THR A 10 -15.76 -6.46 9.59
N THR A 11 -17.07 -6.35 9.72
CA THR A 11 -18.00 -6.52 8.59
C THR A 11 -18.24 -5.19 7.87
N MET A 12 -18.11 -5.18 6.55
CA MET A 12 -18.57 -4.10 5.70
C MET A 12 -19.55 -4.68 4.67
N GLY A 13 -20.81 -4.74 5.03
CA GLY A 13 -21.83 -5.38 4.20
C GLY A 13 -21.76 -6.88 4.20
N ASP A 14 -21.54 -7.44 3.05
CA ASP A 14 -21.33 -8.86 2.78
C ASP A 14 -19.84 -9.26 2.76
N LYS A 15 -18.95 -8.29 2.85
CA LYS A 15 -17.50 -8.47 2.88
C LYS A 15 -16.96 -8.37 4.31
N PHE A 16 -15.85 -9.05 4.55
CA PHE A 16 -15.13 -9.05 5.81
C PHE A 16 -13.76 -8.42 5.62
N TYR A 17 -13.36 -7.59 6.56
CA TYR A 17 -12.02 -7.01 6.63
C TYR A 17 -11.34 -7.46 7.90
N ARG A 18 -10.03 -7.71 7.81
CA ARG A 18 -9.20 -7.98 8.99
C ARG A 18 -8.06 -6.99 9.05
N LYS A 19 -7.81 -6.51 10.26
CA LYS A 19 -6.65 -5.71 10.63
C LYS A 19 -5.77 -6.57 11.52
N GLN A 20 -4.54 -6.83 11.10
CA GLN A 20 -3.64 -7.75 11.78
C GLN A 20 -2.30 -7.08 12.05
N GLU A 21 -1.83 -7.11 13.31
CA GLU A 21 -0.48 -6.70 13.66
C GLU A 21 0.51 -7.71 13.05
N ILE A 22 1.46 -7.19 12.27
CA ILE A 22 2.52 -8.00 11.64
C ILE A 22 3.80 -7.92 12.45
N TYR A 23 4.20 -6.69 12.84
CA TYR A 23 5.40 -6.45 13.62
C TYR A 23 5.14 -5.45 14.73
N LYS A 24 5.77 -5.68 15.87
CA LYS A 24 6.12 -4.61 16.81
C LYS A 24 7.39 -3.95 16.32
N MET A 25 7.39 -2.61 16.24
CA MET A 25 8.52 -1.91 15.68
C MET A 25 9.76 -2.02 16.57
N CYS A 26 10.90 -2.31 15.93
CA CYS A 26 12.19 -2.43 16.62
C CYS A 26 12.90 -1.07 16.80
N TRP A 27 12.43 -0.01 16.13
CA TRP A 27 13.01 1.32 16.29
C TRP A 27 12.61 1.94 17.64
N GLU A 28 13.46 2.84 18.14
CA GLU A 28 13.21 3.53 19.42
C GLU A 28 12.95 5.02 19.18
N ASN A 29 11.92 5.56 19.82
CA ASN A 29 11.61 6.99 19.86
C ASN A 29 11.43 7.65 18.48
N VAL A 30 10.88 6.95 17.51
CA VAL A 30 10.54 7.50 16.20
C VAL A 30 9.14 8.09 16.26
N ASP A 31 9.06 9.41 16.16
CA ASP A 31 7.82 10.16 16.04
C ASP A 31 7.56 10.45 14.56
N LEU A 32 6.66 9.70 13.94
CA LEU A 32 6.34 9.82 12.50
C LEU A 32 5.78 11.20 12.14
N SER A 33 5.11 11.88 13.09
CA SER A 33 4.56 13.22 12.87
C SER A 33 5.62 14.30 12.58
N ARG A 34 6.88 14.06 12.99
CA ARG A 34 8.00 15.01 12.84
C ARG A 34 8.94 14.67 11.69
N HIS A 35 8.64 13.60 10.96
CA HIS A 35 9.50 13.09 9.91
C HIS A 35 8.78 13.09 8.56
N LYS A 36 9.54 13.28 7.49
CA LYS A 36 9.15 12.83 6.16
C LYS A 36 9.41 11.34 6.08
N VAL A 37 8.38 10.60 5.72
CA VAL A 37 8.42 9.14 5.66
C VAL A 37 8.10 8.70 4.24
N ALA A 38 8.88 7.79 3.71
CA ALA A 38 8.62 7.12 2.45
C ALA A 38 8.77 5.62 2.64
N CYS A 39 7.79 4.86 2.17
CA CYS A 39 7.76 3.42 2.27
C CYS A 39 7.74 2.79 0.88
N ALA A 40 8.59 1.81 0.67
CA ALA A 40 8.56 1.05 -0.57
C ALA A 40 7.36 0.09 -0.57
N PRO A 41 6.74 -0.16 -1.74
CA PRO A 41 5.66 -1.13 -1.86
C PRO A 41 6.15 -2.56 -1.61
N TYR A 42 5.22 -3.52 -1.61
CA TYR A 42 5.50 -4.95 -1.45
C TYR A 42 6.25 -5.31 -0.16
N GLY A 43 5.85 -4.69 0.95
CA GLY A 43 6.51 -4.94 2.23
C GLY A 43 7.94 -4.38 2.33
N GLY A 44 8.34 -3.52 1.43
CA GLY A 44 9.70 -2.99 1.32
C GLY A 44 10.11 -2.03 2.44
N PRO A 45 11.34 -1.47 2.33
CA PRO A 45 11.94 -0.65 3.37
C PRO A 45 11.24 0.68 3.61
N ILE A 46 11.50 1.27 4.78
CA ILE A 46 10.99 2.56 5.23
C ILE A 46 12.16 3.53 5.33
N ALA A 47 12.08 4.65 4.61
CA ALA A 47 13.02 5.75 4.75
C ALA A 47 12.39 6.87 5.57
N ILE A 48 13.11 7.38 6.54
CA ILE A 48 12.69 8.51 7.35
C ILE A 48 13.80 9.57 7.42
N ILE A 49 13.38 10.83 7.40
CA ILE A 49 14.25 11.97 7.64
C ILE A 49 13.44 13.04 8.38
N ARG A 50 14.08 13.79 9.24
CA ARG A 50 13.42 14.90 9.91
C ARG A 50 12.80 15.86 8.89
N ASP A 51 11.56 16.27 9.14
CA ASP A 51 10.86 17.24 8.30
C ASP A 51 11.27 18.68 8.67
N ASP A 52 12.03 19.31 7.78
CA ASP A 52 12.53 20.68 7.96
C ASP A 52 11.42 21.75 7.87
N SER A 53 10.22 21.39 7.38
CA SER A 53 9.07 22.29 7.35
C SER A 53 8.40 22.45 8.73
N LYS A 54 8.70 21.55 9.68
CA LYS A 54 8.11 21.53 11.02
C LYS A 54 9.07 22.15 12.05
N ILE A 55 8.57 23.04 12.88
CA ILE A 55 9.36 23.67 13.95
C ILE A 55 9.54 22.68 15.09
N VAL A 56 10.77 22.24 15.33
CA VAL A 56 11.14 21.34 16.42
C VAL A 56 12.23 21.97 17.28
N GLN A 57 12.05 21.95 18.60
CA GLN A 57 13.13 22.32 19.52
C GLN A 57 14.24 21.25 19.47
N LEU A 58 15.40 21.63 18.95
CA LEU A 58 16.54 20.72 18.83
C LEU A 58 17.40 20.73 20.08
N ARG A 59 17.74 19.55 20.59
CA ARG A 59 18.88 19.39 21.50
C ARG A 59 20.18 19.44 20.69
N ALA A 60 21.26 19.93 21.25
CA ALA A 60 22.53 20.18 20.55
C ALA A 60 23.10 18.97 19.80
N GLU A 61 22.83 17.75 20.29
CA GLU A 61 23.28 16.49 19.67
C GLU A 61 22.46 16.06 18.44
N SER A 62 21.25 16.61 18.26
CA SER A 62 20.35 16.28 17.15
C SER A 62 20.32 17.35 16.04
N ALA A 63 21.32 18.25 15.99
CA ALA A 63 21.33 19.39 15.09
C ALA A 63 21.42 19.00 13.60
N ARG A 64 22.11 17.89 13.28
CA ARG A 64 22.30 17.46 11.88
C ARG A 64 21.26 16.40 11.50
N PRO A 65 20.46 16.63 10.42
CA PRO A 65 19.50 15.65 9.98
C PRO A 65 20.19 14.37 9.48
N ARG A 66 19.56 13.23 9.75
CA ARG A 66 19.98 11.92 9.26
C ARG A 66 18.88 11.31 8.44
N LEU A 67 19.22 10.82 7.27
CA LEU A 67 18.37 9.94 6.48
C LEU A 67 18.60 8.51 6.99
N GLN A 68 17.54 7.89 7.49
CA GLN A 68 17.59 6.55 8.06
C GLN A 68 16.72 5.63 7.24
N ILE A 69 17.22 4.44 6.96
CA ILE A 69 16.52 3.40 6.22
C ILE A 69 16.31 2.23 7.16
N TYR A 70 15.07 1.78 7.29
CA TYR A 70 14.65 0.68 8.13
C TYR A 70 13.97 -0.41 7.31
N SER A 71 14.00 -1.65 7.80
CA SER A 71 13.10 -2.69 7.32
C SER A 71 11.65 -2.36 7.70
N ALA A 72 10.66 -3.07 7.16
CA ALA A 72 9.28 -2.87 7.56
C ALA A 72 8.97 -3.30 9.02
N ALA A 73 9.91 -3.97 9.69
CA ALA A 73 9.86 -4.28 11.12
C ALA A 73 10.56 -3.22 12.01
N GLY A 74 11.07 -2.12 11.41
CA GLY A 74 11.77 -1.08 12.15
C GLY A 74 13.23 -1.40 12.47
N THR A 75 13.83 -2.42 11.88
CA THR A 75 15.26 -2.72 12.03
C THR A 75 16.08 -1.74 11.18
N LEU A 76 17.05 -1.05 11.78
CA LEU A 76 17.89 -0.07 11.07
C LEU A 76 18.80 -0.79 10.06
N LEU A 77 18.64 -0.45 8.78
CA LEU A 77 19.47 -0.95 7.68
C LEU A 77 20.62 0.02 7.36
N ALA A 78 20.32 1.32 7.35
CA ALA A 78 21.31 2.36 7.06
C ALA A 78 21.00 3.68 7.77
N SER A 79 22.06 4.45 8.10
CA SER A 79 21.93 5.80 8.67
C SER A 79 22.96 6.72 8.01
N ILE A 80 22.47 7.65 7.20
CA ILE A 80 23.27 8.54 6.38
C ILE A 80 23.17 9.96 6.95
N LEU A 81 24.31 10.62 7.14
CA LEU A 81 24.28 12.04 7.45
C LEU A 81 23.79 12.83 6.24
N TRP A 82 22.71 13.57 6.42
CA TRP A 82 22.17 14.41 5.35
C TRP A 82 22.90 15.75 5.33
N ASP A 83 23.89 15.83 4.45
CA ASP A 83 24.69 17.03 4.21
C ASP A 83 24.79 17.24 2.68
N ARG A 84 23.63 17.35 2.04
CA ARG A 84 23.54 17.47 0.59
C ARG A 84 23.27 18.93 0.21
N PRO A 85 24.02 19.46 -0.80
CA PRO A 85 23.75 20.79 -1.35
C PRO A 85 22.41 20.79 -2.09
N GLY A 86 21.87 21.98 -2.36
CA GLY A 86 20.68 22.14 -3.21
C GLY A 86 19.42 22.56 -2.48
N GLY A 87 19.53 22.88 -1.18
CA GLY A 87 18.40 23.35 -0.40
C GLY A 87 17.69 22.25 0.38
N ARG A 88 16.43 22.50 0.73
CA ARG A 88 15.62 21.54 1.49
C ARG A 88 15.26 20.32 0.68
N LEU A 89 15.03 19.19 1.36
CA LEU A 89 14.50 17.99 0.73
C LEU A 89 12.99 18.20 0.44
N VAL A 90 12.62 18.20 -0.85
CA VAL A 90 11.24 18.39 -1.29
C VAL A 90 10.54 17.04 -1.50
N GLY A 91 11.19 16.11 -2.21
CA GLY A 91 10.67 14.78 -2.53
C GLY A 91 11.47 13.67 -1.86
N LEU A 92 10.77 12.70 -1.29
CA LEU A 92 11.33 11.46 -0.76
C LEU A 92 10.40 10.31 -1.17
N GLY A 93 10.93 9.30 -1.85
CA GLY A 93 10.12 8.16 -2.28
C GLY A 93 10.98 7.00 -2.79
N TRP A 94 10.36 5.85 -2.95
CA TRP A 94 11.00 4.65 -3.46
C TRP A 94 10.52 4.34 -4.87
N THR A 95 11.43 3.89 -5.72
CA THR A 95 11.07 3.25 -6.98
C THR A 95 10.63 1.81 -6.73
N VAL A 96 10.04 1.17 -7.75
CA VAL A 96 9.66 -0.26 -7.68
C VAL A 96 10.90 -1.16 -7.50
N ASP A 97 12.06 -0.72 -7.98
CA ASP A 97 13.34 -1.44 -7.83
C ASP A 97 14.01 -1.19 -6.45
N GLU A 98 13.26 -0.65 -5.48
CA GLU A 98 13.75 -0.31 -4.13
C GLU A 98 14.96 0.64 -4.14
N ILE A 99 15.00 1.58 -5.08
CA ILE A 99 15.92 2.71 -5.08
C ILE A 99 15.24 3.89 -4.39
N LEU A 100 15.87 4.41 -3.34
CA LEU A 100 15.39 5.60 -2.65
C LEU A 100 15.77 6.84 -3.44
N VAL A 101 14.78 7.61 -3.82
CA VAL A 101 14.93 8.86 -4.57
C VAL A 101 14.70 10.03 -3.63
N CYS A 102 15.68 10.93 -3.57
CA CYS A 102 15.64 12.15 -2.76
C CYS A 102 15.78 13.36 -3.69
N VAL A 103 14.74 14.18 -3.79
CA VAL A 103 14.71 15.38 -4.64
C VAL A 103 14.86 16.61 -3.75
N VAL A 104 15.88 17.43 -4.02
CA VAL A 104 16.10 18.68 -3.30
C VAL A 104 15.57 19.88 -4.08
N GLN A 105 15.43 21.01 -3.41
CA GLN A 105 14.75 22.21 -3.92
C GLN A 105 15.33 22.75 -5.24
N ASP A 106 16.62 22.59 -5.48
CA ASP A 106 17.26 23.02 -6.74
C ASP A 106 17.06 22.04 -7.90
N GLY A 107 16.33 20.94 -7.70
CA GLY A 107 16.09 19.93 -8.72
C GLY A 107 17.18 18.88 -8.85
N THR A 108 18.16 18.84 -7.96
CA THR A 108 19.13 17.74 -7.89
C THR A 108 18.46 16.50 -7.28
N ILE A 109 18.74 15.34 -7.84
CA ILE A 109 18.19 14.06 -7.40
C ILE A 109 19.32 13.18 -6.90
N PHE A 110 19.21 12.72 -5.66
CA PHE A 110 20.10 11.73 -5.06
C PHE A 110 19.39 10.39 -5.00
N GLN A 111 20.11 9.34 -5.38
CA GLN A 111 19.59 7.96 -5.37
C GLN A 111 20.43 7.11 -4.42
N TYR A 112 19.75 6.35 -3.57
CA TYR A 112 20.37 5.44 -2.60
C TYR A 112 19.80 4.04 -2.75
N ASN A 113 20.63 3.04 -2.55
CA ASN A 113 20.13 1.66 -2.37
C ASN A 113 19.63 1.45 -0.92
N VAL A 114 19.09 0.27 -0.63
CA VAL A 114 18.58 -0.10 0.70
C VAL A 114 19.66 -0.08 1.80
N HIS A 115 20.93 -0.16 1.43
CA HIS A 115 22.08 -0.10 2.36
C HIS A 115 22.61 1.33 2.56
N GLY A 116 21.97 2.32 1.95
CA GLY A 116 22.34 3.73 2.07
C GLY A 116 23.55 4.14 1.23
N GLU A 117 23.93 3.34 0.27
CA GLU A 117 25.00 3.67 -0.66
C GLU A 117 24.46 4.57 -1.76
N LEU A 118 25.12 5.71 -1.95
CA LEU A 118 24.78 6.67 -3.01
C LEU A 118 25.13 6.07 -4.38
N GLN A 119 24.20 6.15 -5.32
CA GLN A 119 24.48 5.80 -6.70
C GLN A 119 25.24 6.93 -7.40
N ASP A 120 26.22 6.57 -8.23
CA ASP A 120 27.12 7.54 -8.90
C ASP A 120 26.43 8.37 -9.99
N LEU A 121 25.19 8.04 -10.36
CA LEU A 121 24.43 8.75 -11.38
C LEU A 121 23.94 10.10 -10.84
N LYS A 122 24.53 11.19 -11.32
CA LYS A 122 24.04 12.54 -11.04
C LYS A 122 22.86 12.86 -11.95
N VAL A 123 21.68 12.94 -11.37
CA VAL A 123 20.45 13.31 -12.06
C VAL A 123 20.01 14.70 -11.60
N THR A 124 19.55 15.52 -12.54
CA THR A 124 18.99 16.85 -12.25
C THR A 124 17.75 17.08 -13.10
N MET A 125 16.78 17.84 -12.57
CA MET A 125 15.59 18.25 -13.31
C MET A 125 15.82 19.37 -14.31
N GLY A 126 17.09 19.76 -14.55
CA GLY A 126 17.48 20.75 -15.53
C GLY A 126 17.60 22.17 -15.02
N LYS A 127 18.09 23.09 -15.89
CA LYS A 127 18.44 24.46 -15.53
C LYS A 127 17.20 25.30 -15.14
N GLU A 128 16.04 25.02 -15.73
CA GLU A 128 14.81 25.77 -15.42
C GLU A 128 14.38 25.49 -13.98
N CYS A 129 14.37 24.22 -13.56
CA CYS A 129 14.10 23.82 -12.17
C CYS A 129 15.11 24.40 -11.19
N TRP A 130 16.38 24.44 -11.56
CA TRP A 130 17.43 25.07 -10.76
C TRP A 130 17.13 26.57 -10.49
N ASN A 131 16.70 27.30 -11.51
CA ASN A 131 16.45 28.73 -11.40
C ASN A 131 15.16 29.07 -10.66
N GLN A 132 14.14 28.22 -10.78
CA GLN A 132 12.81 28.46 -10.22
C GLN A 132 12.64 27.86 -8.83
N GLY A 133 13.35 26.78 -8.53
CA GLY A 133 13.12 25.96 -7.34
C GLY A 133 11.93 25.00 -7.50
N ILE A 134 11.98 23.87 -6.80
CA ILE A 134 10.90 22.89 -6.77
C ILE A 134 10.05 23.10 -5.53
N ALA A 135 8.73 23.29 -5.75
CA ALA A 135 7.72 23.43 -4.70
C ALA A 135 7.22 22.05 -4.23
N GLN A 136 6.83 21.19 -5.17
CA GLN A 136 6.29 19.85 -4.88
C GLN A 136 6.92 18.78 -5.78
N CYS A 137 6.99 17.55 -5.28
CA CYS A 137 7.50 16.41 -6.02
C CYS A 137 6.66 15.16 -5.72
N ILE A 138 6.36 14.38 -6.77
CA ILE A 138 5.73 13.08 -6.69
C ILE A 138 6.67 12.04 -7.27
N ILE A 139 6.90 10.97 -6.53
CA ILE A 139 7.65 9.80 -6.98
C ILE A 139 6.65 8.66 -7.10
N TYR A 140 6.49 8.12 -8.29
CA TYR A 140 5.54 7.06 -8.56
C TYR A 140 6.17 6.00 -9.47
N ARG A 141 6.26 4.77 -8.98
CA ARG A 141 6.97 3.66 -9.64
C ARG A 141 8.41 4.05 -10.00
N HIS A 142 8.71 4.28 -11.30
CA HIS A 142 10.02 4.75 -11.77
C HIS A 142 10.01 6.23 -12.15
N ALA A 143 8.85 6.87 -12.14
CA ALA A 143 8.70 8.26 -12.57
C ALA A 143 8.89 9.24 -11.40
N VAL A 144 9.46 10.38 -11.72
CA VAL A 144 9.59 11.54 -10.83
C VAL A 144 8.95 12.73 -11.51
N VAL A 145 7.98 13.35 -10.87
CA VAL A 145 7.30 14.56 -11.36
C VAL A 145 7.52 15.70 -10.39
N CYS A 146 7.98 16.82 -10.87
CA CYS A 146 8.28 18.01 -10.09
C CYS A 146 7.45 19.21 -10.57
N LEU A 147 6.87 19.91 -9.63
CA LEU A 147 6.23 21.21 -9.81
C LEU A 147 7.19 22.28 -9.30
N THR A 148 7.48 23.29 -10.11
CA THR A 148 8.32 24.42 -9.70
C THR A 148 7.50 25.47 -8.92
N GLU A 149 8.20 26.40 -8.25
CA GLU A 149 7.56 27.54 -7.57
C GLU A 149 6.83 28.52 -8.54
N GLN A 150 7.03 28.34 -9.86
CA GLN A 150 6.32 29.07 -10.92
C GLN A 150 5.22 28.24 -11.60
N ASN A 151 4.76 27.16 -10.94
CA ASN A 151 3.73 26.24 -11.43
C ASN A 151 4.06 25.55 -12.76
N GLN A 152 5.35 25.42 -13.12
CA GLN A 152 5.78 24.65 -14.28
C GLN A 152 6.07 23.21 -13.88
N LEU A 153 5.80 22.27 -14.80
CA LEU A 153 5.88 20.85 -14.56
C LEU A 153 7.01 20.22 -15.36
N PHE A 154 7.78 19.42 -14.68
CA PHE A 154 8.85 18.62 -15.25
C PHE A 154 8.73 17.19 -14.79
N ALA A 155 9.02 16.24 -15.66
CA ALA A 155 8.96 14.82 -15.37
C ALA A 155 10.22 14.08 -15.83
N ILE A 156 10.57 13.05 -15.11
CA ILE A 156 11.47 11.99 -15.57
C ILE A 156 10.60 10.72 -15.58
N PRO A 157 10.26 10.19 -16.76
CA PRO A 157 9.40 9.01 -16.87
C PRO A 157 10.01 7.73 -16.28
N ASP A 158 11.32 7.55 -16.42
CA ASP A 158 12.03 6.37 -15.94
C ASP A 158 13.39 6.74 -15.34
N MET A 159 13.52 6.56 -14.02
CA MET A 159 14.75 6.81 -13.27
C MET A 159 15.89 5.84 -13.61
N ARG A 160 15.64 4.73 -14.29
CA ARG A 160 16.68 3.82 -14.80
C ARG A 160 17.40 4.42 -16.02
N ASN A 161 16.68 5.23 -16.81
CA ASN A 161 17.22 6.02 -17.92
C ASN A 161 16.71 7.45 -17.84
N PRO A 162 17.24 8.29 -16.95
CA PRO A 162 16.67 9.58 -16.62
C PRO A 162 16.81 10.57 -17.78
N GLN A 163 15.67 10.92 -18.37
CA GLN A 163 15.52 11.99 -19.35
C GLN A 163 14.46 12.96 -18.85
N VAL A 164 14.82 14.23 -18.76
CA VAL A 164 13.90 15.26 -18.28
C VAL A 164 13.00 15.71 -19.43
N GLU A 165 11.71 15.62 -19.21
CA GLU A 165 10.67 16.12 -20.10
C GLU A 165 9.97 17.30 -19.43
N LYS A 166 9.78 18.39 -20.16
CA LYS A 166 8.91 19.49 -19.73
C LYS A 166 7.48 19.15 -20.15
N LEU A 167 6.57 19.14 -19.21
CA LEU A 167 5.16 18.93 -19.51
C LEU A 167 4.52 20.25 -20.01
N ALA A 168 3.36 20.12 -20.64
CA ALA A 168 2.60 21.27 -21.11
C ALA A 168 2.24 22.19 -19.94
N ASP A 169 2.25 23.50 -20.16
CA ASP A 169 1.96 24.49 -19.13
C ASP A 169 0.46 24.51 -18.79
N PRO A 170 0.08 24.13 -17.55
CA PRO A 170 -1.32 24.12 -17.13
C PRO A 170 -1.90 25.52 -16.90
N LYS A 171 -1.08 26.57 -16.97
CA LYS A 171 -1.46 27.97 -16.74
C LYS A 171 -2.22 28.19 -15.44
N LEU A 172 -1.68 27.62 -14.37
CA LEU A 172 -2.25 27.77 -13.03
C LEU A 172 -1.84 29.13 -12.44
N ASP A 173 -2.81 29.89 -11.97
CA ASP A 173 -2.57 31.16 -11.28
C ASP A 173 -2.08 30.94 -9.84
N GLU A 174 -2.47 29.81 -9.23
CA GLU A 174 -2.13 29.43 -7.85
C GLU A 174 -1.54 28.02 -7.81
N GLU A 175 -0.88 27.68 -6.70
CA GLU A 175 -0.38 26.33 -6.44
C GLU A 175 -1.53 25.32 -6.44
N PRO A 176 -1.40 24.16 -7.12
CA PRO A 176 -2.46 23.17 -7.18
C PRO A 176 -2.75 22.57 -5.82
N LEU A 177 -4.01 22.24 -5.55
CA LEU A 177 -4.45 21.61 -4.31
C LEU A 177 -3.89 20.19 -4.16
N CYS A 178 -3.85 19.43 -5.23
CA CYS A 178 -3.26 18.10 -5.28
C CYS A 178 -2.92 17.67 -6.71
N MET A 179 -2.03 16.71 -6.81
CA MET A 179 -1.59 16.10 -8.07
C MET A 179 -1.52 14.58 -7.92
N VAL A 180 -1.75 13.85 -9.00
CA VAL A 180 -1.54 12.40 -9.06
C VAL A 180 -1.04 12.00 -10.44
N VAL A 181 -0.11 11.04 -10.48
CA VAL A 181 0.43 10.49 -11.74
C VAL A 181 -0.53 9.42 -12.23
N LEU A 182 -0.95 9.50 -13.50
CA LEU A 182 -1.76 8.48 -14.15
C LEU A 182 -0.86 7.35 -14.66
N ASP A 183 -1.32 6.12 -14.45
CA ASP A 183 -0.70 4.96 -15.04
C ASP A 183 -1.18 4.80 -16.48
N SER A 184 -0.30 5.05 -17.46
CA SER A 184 -0.61 4.75 -18.84
C SER A 184 -0.45 3.26 -19.06
N ASN A 185 -1.55 2.52 -19.11
CA ASN A 185 -1.70 1.08 -19.38
C ASN A 185 -0.65 0.16 -18.75
N PRO A 186 -1.04 -0.72 -17.82
CA PRO A 186 -0.13 -1.72 -17.26
C PRO A 186 0.36 -2.64 -18.41
N GLY A 187 1.64 -2.54 -18.75
CA GLY A 187 2.29 -3.36 -19.77
C GLY A 187 2.96 -2.61 -20.92
N GLU A 188 2.76 -1.30 -21.07
CA GLU A 188 3.55 -0.49 -21.99
C GLU A 188 4.75 0.12 -21.25
N GLU A 189 5.95 0.08 -21.85
CA GLU A 189 7.10 0.83 -21.36
C GLU A 189 6.70 2.32 -21.31
N TYR A 190 6.89 2.95 -20.14
CA TYR A 190 6.56 4.35 -19.88
C TYR A 190 7.27 5.26 -20.89
N LYS A 191 6.59 5.65 -21.97
CA LYS A 191 7.13 6.63 -22.91
C LYS A 191 6.97 8.05 -22.43
N HIS A 192 5.82 8.37 -21.79
CA HIS A 192 5.50 9.72 -21.33
C HIS A 192 4.66 9.66 -20.05
N VAL A 193 4.84 10.66 -19.21
CA VAL A 193 4.06 10.81 -17.97
C VAL A 193 2.82 11.64 -18.24
N GLU A 194 1.67 11.19 -17.77
CA GLU A 194 0.45 11.98 -17.69
C GLU A 194 0.09 12.19 -16.22
N ILE A 195 -0.35 13.39 -15.88
CA ILE A 195 -0.73 13.74 -14.50
C ILE A 195 -2.11 14.35 -14.45
N LEU A 196 -2.81 14.12 -13.36
CA LEU A 196 -4.00 14.90 -12.99
C LEU A 196 -3.61 15.95 -11.97
N ILE A 197 -4.09 17.16 -12.16
CA ILE A 197 -3.85 18.30 -11.28
C ILE A 197 -5.19 18.90 -10.92
N SER A 198 -5.44 19.07 -9.64
CA SER A 198 -6.60 19.84 -9.17
C SER A 198 -6.18 21.25 -8.83
N GLY A 199 -6.70 22.20 -9.62
CA GLY A 199 -6.67 23.60 -9.28
C GLY A 199 -7.85 23.98 -8.37
N THR A 200 -7.99 25.28 -8.10
CA THR A 200 -9.11 25.83 -7.31
C THR A 200 -10.45 25.79 -8.05
N VAL A 201 -10.42 25.74 -9.39
CA VAL A 201 -11.62 25.80 -10.24
C VAL A 201 -11.89 24.52 -10.99
N SER A 202 -10.85 23.90 -11.54
CA SER A 202 -10.98 22.75 -12.44
C SER A 202 -9.90 21.70 -12.20
N VAL A 203 -10.15 20.50 -12.70
CA VAL A 203 -9.16 19.41 -12.75
C VAL A 203 -8.62 19.33 -14.16
N LEU A 204 -7.30 19.33 -14.28
CA LEU A 204 -6.59 19.28 -15.54
C LEU A 204 -5.86 17.94 -15.68
N LYS A 205 -5.94 17.37 -16.86
CA LYS A 205 -5.06 16.28 -17.30
C LYS A 205 -3.93 16.87 -18.13
N VAL A 206 -2.70 16.71 -17.70
CA VAL A 206 -1.51 17.29 -18.32
C VAL A 206 -0.58 16.19 -18.82
N GLY A 207 -0.23 16.25 -20.08
CA GLY A 207 0.79 15.43 -20.72
C GLY A 207 1.96 16.28 -21.23
N VAL A 208 2.79 15.73 -22.10
CA VAL A 208 3.95 16.45 -22.66
C VAL A 208 3.52 17.65 -23.51
N ASP A 209 2.58 17.43 -24.42
CA ASP A 209 2.13 18.45 -25.38
C ASP A 209 0.65 18.85 -25.20
N THR A 210 -0.04 18.26 -24.23
CA THR A 210 -1.49 18.42 -24.10
C THR A 210 -1.90 18.81 -22.69
N VAL A 211 -2.84 19.75 -22.61
CA VAL A 211 -3.58 20.07 -21.38
C VAL A 211 -5.07 19.92 -21.70
N GLN A 212 -5.74 19.06 -20.96
CA GLN A 212 -7.16 18.81 -21.11
C GLN A 212 -7.88 19.14 -19.80
N GLU A 213 -8.84 20.04 -19.86
CA GLU A 213 -9.73 20.29 -18.74
C GLU A 213 -10.78 19.17 -18.64
N LEU A 214 -10.94 18.65 -17.45
CA LEU A 214 -11.88 17.57 -17.16
C LEU A 214 -13.17 18.16 -16.57
N ASN A 215 -14.31 17.79 -17.15
CA ASN A 215 -15.64 18.20 -16.66
C ASN A 215 -16.02 17.40 -15.39
N ILE A 216 -15.29 17.61 -14.31
CA ILE A 216 -15.60 17.03 -13.00
C ILE A 216 -16.37 18.08 -12.18
N ASN A 217 -17.71 18.11 -12.33
CA ASN A 217 -18.58 19.13 -11.75
C ASN A 217 -18.93 18.86 -10.27
N TYR A 218 -17.94 18.53 -9.44
CA TYR A 218 -18.15 18.24 -8.02
C TYR A 218 -17.43 19.22 -7.07
N GLY A 219 -17.00 20.36 -7.60
CA GLY A 219 -16.23 21.38 -6.86
C GLY A 219 -14.74 21.08 -6.77
N PRO A 220 -13.98 21.90 -6.03
CA PRO A 220 -12.55 21.73 -5.89
C PRO A 220 -12.20 20.41 -5.19
N ILE A 221 -11.22 19.68 -5.74
CA ILE A 221 -10.73 18.44 -5.18
C ILE A 221 -9.45 18.71 -4.38
N GLN A 222 -9.48 18.40 -3.09
CA GLN A 222 -8.37 18.67 -2.18
C GLN A 222 -7.35 17.54 -2.12
N LYS A 223 -7.76 16.29 -2.34
CA LYS A 223 -6.89 15.13 -2.36
C LYS A 223 -7.34 14.14 -3.44
N MET A 224 -6.39 13.49 -4.06
CA MET A 224 -6.62 12.42 -5.05
C MET A 224 -5.73 11.22 -4.75
N ALA A 225 -6.24 10.03 -5.01
CA ALA A 225 -5.48 8.79 -4.95
C ALA A 225 -5.94 7.82 -6.05
N LEU A 226 -5.00 7.27 -6.79
CA LEU A 226 -5.24 6.26 -7.80
C LEU A 226 -5.18 4.87 -7.16
N ASP A 227 -6.07 3.96 -7.57
CA ASP A 227 -5.98 2.57 -7.14
C ASP A 227 -4.80 1.84 -7.79
N ALA A 228 -4.38 0.70 -7.23
CA ALA A 228 -3.23 -0.05 -7.72
C ALA A 228 -3.40 -0.57 -9.16
N SER A 229 -4.63 -0.71 -9.64
CA SER A 229 -4.93 -1.13 -11.02
C SER A 229 -4.97 0.03 -12.02
N GLY A 230 -4.99 1.29 -11.54
CA GLY A 230 -5.13 2.48 -12.36
C GLY A 230 -6.55 2.72 -12.93
N PHE A 231 -7.55 1.90 -12.54
CA PHE A 231 -8.92 2.02 -13.08
C PHE A 231 -9.83 2.96 -12.29
N TYR A 232 -9.52 3.21 -11.02
CA TYR A 232 -10.34 4.04 -10.15
C TYR A 232 -9.54 5.16 -9.52
N LEU A 233 -10.14 6.34 -9.48
CA LEU A 233 -9.62 7.54 -8.86
C LEU A 233 -10.50 7.91 -7.67
N ALA A 234 -9.94 7.96 -6.48
CA ALA A 234 -10.58 8.50 -5.30
C ALA A 234 -10.28 10.00 -5.21
N CYS A 235 -11.31 10.82 -5.00
CA CYS A 235 -11.23 12.27 -4.92
C CYS A 235 -11.93 12.75 -3.65
N PHE A 236 -11.21 13.48 -2.80
CA PHE A 236 -11.80 14.14 -1.65
C PHE A 236 -12.09 15.61 -2.01
N THR A 237 -13.36 16.01 -1.90
CA THR A 237 -13.83 17.34 -2.29
C THR A 237 -13.81 18.33 -1.12
N PHE A 238 -13.88 19.62 -1.42
CA PHE A 238 -13.99 20.69 -0.43
C PHE A 238 -15.22 20.55 0.48
N ASP A 239 -16.29 19.96 -0.03
CA ASP A 239 -17.54 19.72 0.73
C ASP A 239 -17.45 18.52 1.70
N GLY A 240 -16.28 17.92 1.84
CA GLY A 240 -16.09 16.75 2.71
C GLY A 240 -16.70 15.46 2.16
N ARG A 241 -16.72 15.30 0.84
CA ARG A 241 -17.23 14.10 0.16
C ARG A 241 -16.10 13.32 -0.45
N LEU A 242 -16.20 12.02 -0.39
CA LEU A 242 -15.35 11.10 -1.13
C LEU A 242 -16.07 10.64 -2.39
N LEU A 243 -15.51 10.98 -3.53
CA LEU A 243 -15.97 10.55 -4.84
C LEU A 243 -15.04 9.46 -5.36
N VAL A 244 -15.60 8.41 -5.93
CA VAL A 244 -14.84 7.41 -6.68
C VAL A 244 -15.23 7.50 -8.15
N LEU A 245 -14.26 7.78 -9.00
CA LEU A 245 -14.43 7.98 -10.43
C LEU A 245 -13.70 6.86 -11.21
N ARG A 246 -14.19 6.51 -12.39
CA ARG A 246 -13.43 5.69 -13.34
C ARG A 246 -12.41 6.56 -14.08
N THR A 247 -11.16 6.11 -14.19
CA THR A 247 -10.11 6.88 -14.86
C THR A 247 -10.31 7.04 -16.37
N GLN A 248 -10.99 6.10 -17.03
CA GLN A 248 -11.20 6.12 -18.48
C GLN A 248 -12.11 7.28 -18.96
N ASN A 249 -13.15 7.60 -18.21
CA ASN A 249 -14.17 8.57 -18.62
C ASN A 249 -14.61 9.49 -17.49
N TYR A 250 -13.98 9.41 -16.33
CA TYR A 250 -14.28 10.16 -15.09
C TYR A 250 -15.74 10.04 -14.64
N ALA A 251 -16.40 8.93 -15.01
CA ALA A 251 -17.75 8.65 -14.57
C ALA A 251 -17.79 8.32 -13.08
N LEU A 252 -18.76 8.90 -12.37
CA LEU A 252 -18.98 8.66 -10.95
C LEU A 252 -19.40 7.22 -10.69
N VAL A 253 -18.71 6.53 -9.79
CA VAL A 253 -19.00 5.18 -9.32
C VAL A 253 -19.63 5.21 -7.94
N SER A 254 -19.10 6.05 -7.04
CA SER A 254 -19.57 6.18 -5.65
C SER A 254 -19.39 7.60 -5.18
N ASP A 255 -20.30 8.04 -4.31
CA ASP A 255 -20.31 9.35 -3.68
C ASP A 255 -20.71 9.17 -2.22
N SER A 256 -19.78 9.47 -1.31
CA SER A 256 -19.93 9.21 0.13
C SER A 256 -19.59 10.46 0.94
N ALA A 257 -20.44 10.85 1.88
CA ALA A 257 -20.12 11.91 2.84
C ALA A 257 -19.20 11.37 3.94
N THR A 258 -18.19 12.17 4.33
CA THR A 258 -17.22 11.76 5.34
C THR A 258 -17.43 12.39 6.72
N GLU A 259 -18.44 13.25 6.85
CA GLU A 259 -18.73 14.03 8.06
C GLU A 259 -17.62 15.01 8.48
N SER A 260 -16.58 15.18 7.66
CA SER A 260 -15.47 16.13 7.87
C SER A 260 -15.28 17.00 6.63
N ALA A 261 -15.28 18.30 6.82
CA ALA A 261 -14.92 19.26 5.76
C ALA A 261 -13.40 19.50 5.67
N LEU A 262 -12.64 19.07 6.70
CA LEU A 262 -11.19 19.18 6.67
C LEU A 262 -10.61 18.10 5.77
N PRO A 263 -9.62 18.43 4.91
CA PRO A 263 -8.98 17.44 4.08
C PRO A 263 -8.24 16.41 4.93
N PRO A 264 -8.28 15.11 4.54
CA PRO A 264 -7.49 14.11 5.22
C PRO A 264 -5.99 14.36 5.02
N GLU A 265 -5.18 14.02 6.00
CA GLU A 265 -3.72 14.04 5.86
C GLU A 265 -3.28 13.07 4.76
N GLN A 266 -3.85 11.87 4.77
CA GLN A 266 -3.59 10.84 3.78
C GLN A 266 -4.90 10.27 3.22
N LEU A 267 -4.90 10.04 1.92
CA LEU A 267 -5.96 9.36 1.17
C LEU A 267 -5.32 8.22 0.40
N GLN A 268 -5.71 6.96 0.68
CA GLN A 268 -5.12 5.78 0.07
C GLN A 268 -6.15 4.71 -0.22
N TRP A 269 -5.87 3.84 -1.19
CA TRP A 269 -6.70 2.68 -1.49
C TRP A 269 -6.32 1.47 -0.63
N CYS A 270 -7.31 0.71 -0.21
CA CYS A 270 -7.14 -0.61 0.41
C CYS A 270 -7.51 -1.69 -0.60
N GLY A 271 -6.50 -2.21 -1.29
CA GLY A 271 -6.72 -3.02 -2.48
C GLY A 271 -7.47 -2.22 -3.56
N SER A 272 -8.50 -2.82 -4.17
CA SER A 272 -9.37 -2.17 -5.16
C SER A 272 -10.80 -1.92 -4.67
N ASP A 273 -11.10 -2.26 -3.42
CA ASP A 273 -12.47 -2.35 -2.92
C ASP A 273 -12.89 -1.21 -2.01
N SER A 274 -11.95 -0.56 -1.33
CA SER A 274 -12.24 0.48 -0.35
C SER A 274 -11.17 1.54 -0.29
N VAL A 275 -11.51 2.69 0.24
CA VAL A 275 -10.63 3.86 0.35
C VAL A 275 -10.47 4.22 1.82
N LEU A 276 -9.24 4.52 2.21
CA LEU A 276 -8.86 4.96 3.56
C LEU A 276 -8.59 6.46 3.56
N LEU A 277 -9.19 7.12 4.53
CA LEU A 277 -8.97 8.54 4.82
C LEU A 277 -8.42 8.63 6.25
N TYR A 278 -7.28 9.25 6.41
CA TYR A 278 -6.64 9.42 7.71
C TYR A 278 -6.61 10.89 8.09
N TRP A 279 -7.08 11.19 9.28
CA TRP A 279 -6.91 12.43 10.03
C TRP A 279 -6.12 12.11 11.30
N GLU A 280 -5.62 13.09 11.98
CA GLU A 280 -4.68 13.02 13.11
C GLU A 280 -4.86 11.81 14.09
N ASP A 281 -6.11 11.46 14.41
CA ASP A 281 -6.46 10.39 15.37
C ASP A 281 -7.45 9.36 14.81
N ARG A 282 -7.95 9.58 13.59
CA ARG A 282 -9.05 8.81 13.00
C ARG A 282 -8.69 8.26 11.63
N LEU A 283 -8.84 6.96 11.47
CA LEU A 283 -8.75 6.26 10.18
C LEU A 283 -10.14 5.78 9.77
N LEU A 284 -10.70 6.40 8.73
CA LEU A 284 -12.00 6.04 8.17
C LEU A 284 -11.81 5.22 6.90
N MET A 285 -12.38 4.03 6.84
CA MET A 285 -12.45 3.21 5.65
C MET A 285 -13.84 3.30 5.04
N LEU A 286 -13.91 3.72 3.77
CA LEU A 286 -15.15 3.80 3.00
C LEU A 286 -15.14 2.75 1.90
N GLY A 287 -16.17 1.94 1.86
CA GLY A 287 -16.38 0.91 0.87
C GLY A 287 -17.58 1.15 -0.02
N PRO A 288 -17.91 0.21 -0.90
CA PRO A 288 -19.07 0.30 -1.77
C PRO A 288 -20.38 0.50 -0.99
N LYS A 289 -21.35 1.20 -1.61
CA LYS A 289 -22.69 1.46 -1.04
C LYS A 289 -22.65 2.32 0.24
N ASN A 290 -21.70 3.24 0.35
CA ASN A 290 -21.58 4.18 1.49
C ASN A 290 -21.46 3.50 2.84
N ARG A 291 -20.82 2.35 2.91
CA ARG A 291 -20.54 1.65 4.15
C ARG A 291 -19.15 2.06 4.65
N SER A 292 -19.03 2.18 5.97
CA SER A 292 -17.81 2.64 6.60
C SER A 292 -17.39 1.77 7.77
N ILE A 293 -16.10 1.75 8.02
CA ILE A 293 -15.47 1.23 9.24
C ILE A 293 -14.55 2.32 9.75
N GLN A 294 -14.54 2.56 11.04
CA GLN A 294 -13.65 3.51 11.69
C GLN A 294 -12.68 2.79 12.62
N TYR A 295 -11.45 3.26 12.62
CA TYR A 295 -10.41 2.87 13.57
C TYR A 295 -9.84 4.14 14.20
N ASP A 296 -9.68 4.13 15.52
CA ASP A 296 -9.10 5.22 16.28
C ASP A 296 -7.65 4.88 16.65
N TYR A 297 -6.77 5.86 16.54
CA TYR A 297 -5.35 5.72 16.83
C TYR A 297 -4.87 6.89 17.68
N GLU A 298 -3.98 6.60 18.62
CA GLU A 298 -3.34 7.62 19.47
C GLU A 298 -2.01 8.13 18.88
N GLU A 299 -1.49 7.47 17.87
CA GLU A 299 -0.22 7.75 17.22
C GLU A 299 -0.42 8.15 15.76
N SER A 300 0.51 8.96 15.24
CA SER A 300 0.53 9.29 13.81
C SER A 300 0.79 8.06 12.96
N LEU A 301 0.08 7.96 11.86
CA LEU A 301 0.13 6.84 10.93
C LEU A 301 0.76 7.21 9.60
N VAL A 302 1.34 6.20 8.96
CA VAL A 302 1.69 6.22 7.54
C VAL A 302 0.98 5.07 6.85
N LEU A 303 0.19 5.39 5.83
CA LEU A 303 -0.56 4.43 5.04
C LEU A 303 0.21 4.08 3.77
N VAL A 304 0.49 2.80 3.57
CA VAL A 304 1.18 2.29 2.38
C VAL A 304 0.23 1.38 1.62
N PRO A 305 -0.30 1.84 0.46
CA PRO A 305 -1.19 1.02 -0.34
C PRO A 305 -0.43 -0.17 -0.93
N GLU A 306 -1.05 -1.34 -0.83
CA GLU A 306 -0.56 -2.60 -1.39
C GLU A 306 -1.62 -3.18 -2.33
N CYS A 307 -1.25 -4.12 -3.18
CA CYS A 307 -2.17 -4.68 -4.18
C CYS A 307 -3.38 -5.43 -3.58
N ASP A 308 -3.28 -5.88 -2.34
CA ASP A 308 -4.30 -6.68 -1.64
C ASP A 308 -4.73 -6.10 -0.29
N GLY A 309 -4.28 -4.90 0.04
CA GLY A 309 -4.62 -4.24 1.29
C GLY A 309 -3.87 -2.93 1.51
N VAL A 310 -3.71 -2.55 2.76
CA VAL A 310 -2.90 -1.41 3.19
C VAL A 310 -2.04 -1.82 4.36
N ARG A 311 -0.78 -1.47 4.30
CA ARG A 311 0.15 -1.55 5.42
C ARG A 311 0.03 -0.24 6.21
N ILE A 312 -0.32 -0.34 7.48
CA ILE A 312 -0.45 0.78 8.41
C ILE A 312 0.75 0.78 9.32
N ILE A 313 1.54 1.83 9.28
CA ILE A 313 2.76 1.97 10.07
C ILE A 313 2.53 3.04 11.12
N SER A 314 2.73 2.68 12.38
CA SER A 314 2.75 3.60 13.53
C SER A 314 4.13 3.63 14.19
N GLY A 315 4.31 4.46 15.20
CA GLY A 315 5.52 4.45 16.01
C GLY A 315 5.75 3.12 16.74
N SER A 316 4.68 2.40 17.08
CA SER A 316 4.70 1.17 17.89
C SER A 316 4.64 -0.12 17.09
N CYS A 317 3.90 -0.14 15.98
CA CYS A 317 3.66 -1.38 15.23
C CYS A 317 3.45 -1.15 13.72
N THR A 318 3.60 -2.23 12.96
CA THR A 318 3.12 -2.35 11.58
C THR A 318 1.93 -3.31 11.55
N GLU A 319 0.81 -2.83 11.05
CA GLU A 319 -0.41 -3.59 10.83
C GLU A 319 -0.68 -3.77 9.33
N PHE A 320 -1.43 -4.81 8.99
CA PHE A 320 -1.93 -5.03 7.63
C PHE A 320 -3.45 -5.12 7.64
N LEU A 321 -4.10 -4.20 6.95
CA LEU A 321 -5.54 -4.13 6.77
C LEU A 321 -5.88 -4.63 5.37
N GLN A 322 -6.68 -5.68 5.27
CA GLN A 322 -7.05 -6.29 4.00
C GLN A 322 -8.48 -6.82 3.98
N LEU A 323 -9.03 -6.95 2.78
CA LEU A 323 -10.21 -7.75 2.55
C LEU A 323 -9.88 -9.22 2.84
N VAL A 324 -10.71 -9.89 3.65
CA VAL A 324 -10.51 -11.31 3.97
C VAL A 324 -10.73 -12.13 2.70
N PRO A 325 -9.75 -12.94 2.26
CA PRO A 325 -9.89 -13.77 1.08
C PRO A 325 -11.04 -14.77 1.19
N GLU A 326 -11.69 -15.06 0.08
CA GLU A 326 -12.88 -15.92 0.03
C GLU A 326 -12.59 -17.34 0.55
N SER A 327 -11.41 -17.87 0.27
CA SER A 327 -10.95 -19.15 0.82
C SER A 327 -10.88 -19.13 2.36
N THR A 328 -10.37 -18.06 2.94
CA THR A 328 -10.32 -17.84 4.39
C THR A 328 -11.74 -17.70 4.97
N VAL A 329 -12.61 -16.94 4.29
CA VAL A 329 -14.02 -16.79 4.68
C VAL A 329 -14.72 -18.15 4.65
N SER A 330 -14.50 -18.96 3.63
CA SER A 330 -15.13 -20.27 3.50
C SER A 330 -14.78 -21.20 4.67
N VAL A 331 -13.52 -21.14 5.15
CA VAL A 331 -13.07 -22.00 6.27
C VAL A 331 -13.54 -21.47 7.63
N PHE A 332 -13.36 -20.15 7.89
CA PHE A 332 -13.44 -19.60 9.26
C PHE A 332 -14.69 -18.79 9.58
N LYS A 333 -15.52 -18.45 8.58
CA LYS A 333 -16.76 -17.72 8.85
C LYS A 333 -17.62 -18.47 9.87
N ILE A 334 -18.05 -17.77 10.90
CA ILE A 334 -18.93 -18.35 11.94
C ILE A 334 -20.19 -18.93 11.31
N GLY A 335 -20.47 -20.19 11.59
CA GLY A 335 -21.61 -20.92 11.01
C GLY A 335 -21.38 -21.36 9.56
N SER A 336 -20.16 -21.34 9.04
CA SER A 336 -19.85 -21.88 7.71
C SER A 336 -20.17 -23.37 7.64
N THR A 337 -20.91 -23.74 6.61
CA THR A 337 -21.20 -25.14 6.23
C THR A 337 -20.45 -25.54 4.96
N SER A 338 -19.43 -24.78 4.60
CA SER A 338 -18.64 -25.07 3.40
C SER A 338 -17.87 -26.39 3.53
N PRO A 339 -17.57 -27.07 2.45
CA PRO A 339 -16.74 -28.28 2.48
C PRO A 339 -15.38 -28.03 3.15
N ALA A 340 -14.78 -26.83 3.00
CA ALA A 340 -13.51 -26.47 3.59
C ALA A 340 -13.60 -26.33 5.12
N ALA A 341 -14.65 -25.68 5.65
CA ALA A 341 -14.89 -25.61 7.09
C ALA A 341 -15.10 -27.00 7.70
N MET A 342 -15.91 -27.83 7.03
CA MET A 342 -16.16 -29.21 7.47
C MET A 342 -14.88 -30.07 7.44
N LEU A 343 -13.97 -29.86 6.47
CA LEU A 343 -12.68 -30.54 6.42
C LEU A 343 -11.78 -30.08 7.58
N TYR A 344 -11.76 -28.79 7.87
CA TYR A 344 -11.00 -28.23 9.00
C TYR A 344 -11.50 -28.79 10.33
N ASP A 345 -12.82 -28.86 10.54
CA ASP A 345 -13.44 -29.48 11.73
C ASP A 345 -13.21 -31.01 11.79
N ALA A 346 -13.20 -31.68 10.63
CA ALA A 346 -12.89 -33.10 10.56
C ALA A 346 -11.49 -33.42 11.09
N LEU A 347 -10.50 -32.56 10.81
CA LEU A 347 -9.15 -32.70 11.37
C LEU A 347 -9.16 -32.56 12.91
N ASP A 348 -9.87 -31.56 13.46
CA ASP A 348 -9.98 -31.37 14.92
C ASP A 348 -10.65 -32.58 15.58
N HIS A 349 -11.71 -33.10 14.98
CA HIS A 349 -12.36 -34.32 15.42
C HIS A 349 -11.46 -35.57 15.33
N PHE A 350 -10.63 -35.66 14.26
CA PHE A 350 -9.66 -36.73 14.11
C PHE A 350 -8.58 -36.69 15.21
N ASP A 351 -8.04 -35.51 15.50
CA ASP A 351 -7.05 -35.31 16.57
C ASP A 351 -7.61 -35.69 17.93
N ARG A 352 -8.91 -35.48 18.16
CA ARG A 352 -9.66 -35.88 19.36
C ARG A 352 -10.16 -37.33 19.34
N ARG A 353 -9.83 -38.09 18.29
CA ARG A 353 -10.29 -39.47 18.07
C ARG A 353 -11.82 -39.63 18.10
N SER A 354 -12.55 -38.66 17.58
CA SER A 354 -14.02 -38.66 17.50
C SER A 354 -14.50 -39.25 16.17
N ALA A 355 -15.56 -40.06 16.21
CA ALA A 355 -16.19 -40.63 15.02
C ALA A 355 -16.78 -39.56 14.07
N LYS A 356 -17.03 -38.35 14.54
CA LYS A 356 -17.47 -37.21 13.71
C LYS A 356 -16.52 -36.87 12.59
N ALA A 357 -15.22 -37.19 12.73
CA ALA A 357 -14.24 -37.02 11.65
C ALA A 357 -14.66 -37.76 10.37
N ASP A 358 -15.06 -39.03 10.51
CA ASP A 358 -15.50 -39.85 9.38
C ASP A 358 -16.86 -39.41 8.82
N GLU A 359 -17.79 -38.96 9.69
CA GLU A 359 -19.07 -38.39 9.26
C GLU A 359 -18.87 -37.16 8.39
N ASN A 360 -18.06 -36.20 8.86
CA ASN A 360 -17.76 -34.97 8.09
C ASN A 360 -17.10 -35.31 6.74
N LEU A 361 -16.13 -36.22 6.70
CA LEU A 361 -15.48 -36.64 5.45
C LEU A 361 -16.48 -37.27 4.47
N ARG A 362 -17.41 -38.10 4.93
CA ARG A 362 -18.43 -38.70 4.09
C ARG A 362 -19.38 -37.66 3.48
N LEU A 363 -19.77 -36.65 4.27
CA LEU A 363 -20.63 -35.58 3.82
C LEU A 363 -19.99 -34.74 2.70
N ILE A 364 -18.71 -34.41 2.83
CA ILE A 364 -17.98 -33.57 1.86
C ILE A 364 -17.31 -34.36 0.74
N ARG A 365 -17.44 -35.69 0.70
CA ARG A 365 -16.75 -36.56 -0.26
C ARG A 365 -16.85 -36.11 -1.72
N PRO A 366 -17.99 -35.62 -2.23
CA PRO A 366 -18.11 -35.12 -3.61
C PRO A 366 -17.30 -33.84 -3.88
N ALA A 367 -17.15 -32.97 -2.84
CA ALA A 367 -16.46 -31.68 -2.92
C ALA A 367 -15.09 -31.69 -2.20
N LEU A 368 -14.55 -32.87 -1.90
CA LEU A 368 -13.32 -33.01 -1.09
C LEU A 368 -12.12 -32.35 -1.76
N ALA A 369 -12.00 -32.41 -3.08
CA ALA A 369 -10.92 -31.76 -3.81
C ALA A 369 -10.99 -30.22 -3.67
N GLU A 370 -12.18 -29.64 -3.75
CA GLU A 370 -12.43 -28.22 -3.54
C GLU A 370 -12.14 -27.81 -2.09
N ALA A 371 -12.55 -28.63 -1.12
CA ALA A 371 -12.26 -28.40 0.30
C ALA A 371 -10.76 -28.37 0.58
N VAL A 372 -10.00 -29.30 0.01
CA VAL A 372 -8.54 -29.33 0.10
C VAL A 372 -7.93 -28.10 -0.53
N ASP A 373 -8.41 -27.70 -1.71
CA ASP A 373 -7.93 -26.53 -2.42
C ASP A 373 -8.13 -25.24 -1.62
N SER A 374 -9.34 -25.05 -1.09
CA SER A 374 -9.67 -23.89 -0.24
C SER A 374 -8.81 -23.83 1.02
N CYS A 375 -8.52 -24.97 1.66
CA CYS A 375 -7.62 -25.00 2.81
C CYS A 375 -6.16 -24.67 2.45
N VAL A 376 -5.69 -25.11 1.28
CA VAL A 376 -4.34 -24.77 0.78
C VAL A 376 -4.24 -23.29 0.48
N ASP A 377 -5.26 -22.75 -0.18
CA ASP A 377 -5.33 -21.34 -0.55
C ASP A 377 -5.42 -20.44 0.69
N ALA A 378 -6.32 -20.78 1.63
CA ALA A 378 -6.42 -20.07 2.91
C ALA A 378 -5.11 -20.06 3.68
N ALA A 379 -4.34 -21.17 3.69
CA ALA A 379 -3.02 -21.21 4.31
C ALA A 379 -2.04 -20.22 3.69
N GLY A 380 -2.12 -19.98 2.38
CA GLY A 380 -1.31 -18.99 1.66
C GLY A 380 -1.53 -17.56 2.15
N HIS A 381 -2.76 -17.24 2.52
CA HIS A 381 -3.16 -15.89 2.95
C HIS A 381 -2.94 -15.61 4.45
N GLU A 382 -2.55 -16.61 5.24
CA GLU A 382 -2.30 -16.41 6.66
C GLU A 382 -0.87 -15.92 6.92
N PHE A 383 -0.71 -15.03 7.92
CA PHE A 383 0.59 -14.61 8.45
C PHE A 383 1.00 -15.44 9.66
N ASP A 384 0.03 -15.91 10.46
CA ASP A 384 0.33 -16.77 11.62
C ASP A 384 0.71 -18.18 11.19
N ILE A 385 1.95 -18.57 11.56
CA ILE A 385 2.52 -19.88 11.23
C ILE A 385 1.71 -21.03 11.83
N SER A 386 1.10 -20.84 13.00
CA SER A 386 0.29 -21.87 13.66
C SER A 386 -0.96 -22.18 12.85
N GLN A 387 -1.64 -21.12 12.38
CA GLN A 387 -2.83 -21.26 11.54
C GLN A 387 -2.49 -21.84 10.16
N GLN A 388 -1.40 -21.39 9.53
CA GLN A 388 -0.89 -21.98 8.29
C GLN A 388 -0.70 -23.50 8.44
N ARG A 389 -0.03 -23.94 9.52
CA ARG A 389 0.21 -25.36 9.79
C ARG A 389 -1.08 -26.14 9.97
N THR A 390 -2.06 -25.59 10.69
CA THR A 390 -3.33 -26.28 10.91
C THR A 390 -4.12 -26.41 9.62
N LEU A 391 -4.17 -25.36 8.78
CA LEU A 391 -4.80 -25.42 7.45
C LEU A 391 -4.13 -26.43 6.52
N LEU A 392 -2.79 -26.44 6.48
CA LEU A 392 -2.06 -27.41 5.67
C LEU A 392 -2.22 -28.85 6.19
N ARG A 393 -2.34 -29.05 7.53
CA ARG A 393 -2.67 -30.36 8.09
C ARG A 393 -4.07 -30.81 7.70
N ALA A 394 -5.05 -29.89 7.70
CA ALA A 394 -6.42 -30.20 7.24
C ALA A 394 -6.43 -30.58 5.76
N ALA A 395 -5.72 -29.82 4.93
CA ALA A 395 -5.54 -30.15 3.52
C ALA A 395 -4.85 -31.52 3.32
N ALA A 396 -3.78 -31.80 4.05
CA ALA A 396 -3.06 -33.08 3.98
C ALA A 396 -3.95 -34.26 4.43
N TYR A 397 -4.76 -34.04 5.47
CA TYR A 397 -5.76 -35.01 5.92
C TYR A 397 -6.79 -35.31 4.82
N GLY A 398 -7.34 -34.29 4.18
CA GLY A 398 -8.25 -34.44 3.04
C GLY A 398 -7.62 -35.15 1.84
N LEU A 399 -6.34 -34.84 1.52
CA LEU A 399 -5.58 -35.47 0.46
C LEU A 399 -5.44 -36.98 0.59
N ALA A 400 -5.43 -37.52 1.80
CA ALA A 400 -5.37 -38.97 2.02
C ALA A 400 -6.61 -39.71 1.46
N PHE A 401 -7.74 -38.99 1.35
CA PHE A 401 -9.02 -39.55 0.87
C PHE A 401 -9.42 -39.02 -0.51
N CYS A 402 -8.66 -38.06 -1.07
CA CYS A 402 -8.95 -37.43 -2.36
C CYS A 402 -8.15 -38.07 -3.51
N ARG A 403 -8.82 -38.44 -4.61
CA ARG A 403 -8.17 -39.04 -5.78
C ARG A 403 -7.91 -38.06 -6.93
N GLY A 404 -8.38 -36.82 -6.87
CA GLY A 404 -8.38 -35.87 -7.99
C GLY A 404 -7.56 -34.60 -7.81
N PHE A 405 -6.96 -34.36 -6.63
CA PHE A 405 -6.22 -33.14 -6.37
C PHE A 405 -4.76 -33.22 -6.84
N PRO A 406 -4.23 -32.21 -7.55
CA PRO A 406 -2.84 -32.18 -7.97
C PRO A 406 -1.90 -31.97 -6.79
N ARG A 407 -1.16 -33.02 -6.40
CA ARG A 407 -0.22 -33.00 -5.26
C ARG A 407 0.87 -31.94 -5.39
N ASP A 408 1.21 -31.56 -6.62
CA ASP A 408 2.21 -30.52 -6.91
C ASP A 408 1.79 -29.15 -6.40
N ARG A 409 0.48 -28.81 -6.43
CA ARG A 409 -0.04 -27.56 -5.90
C ARG A 409 0.18 -27.46 -4.38
N PHE A 410 -0.14 -28.51 -3.65
CA PHE A 410 0.11 -28.59 -2.21
C PHE A 410 1.62 -28.43 -1.88
N SER A 411 2.47 -29.18 -2.59
CA SER A 411 3.92 -29.12 -2.37
C SER A 411 4.51 -27.76 -2.75
N ARG A 412 3.98 -27.11 -3.76
CA ARG A 412 4.36 -25.74 -4.17
C ARG A 412 4.00 -24.76 -3.06
N MET A 413 2.76 -24.78 -2.57
CA MET A 413 2.33 -23.93 -1.46
C MET A 413 3.21 -24.08 -0.23
N CYS A 414 3.52 -25.30 0.17
CA CYS A 414 4.42 -25.57 1.30
C CYS A 414 5.83 -24.97 1.10
N ARG A 415 6.35 -24.96 -0.15
CA ARG A 415 7.64 -24.34 -0.47
C ARG A 415 7.54 -22.80 -0.44
N THR A 416 6.50 -22.25 -1.04
CA THR A 416 6.23 -20.81 -1.05
C THR A 416 6.10 -20.27 0.37
N LEU A 417 5.32 -20.93 1.23
CA LEU A 417 5.16 -20.49 2.62
C LEU A 417 6.46 -20.58 3.43
N ARG A 418 7.35 -21.54 3.14
CA ARG A 418 8.68 -21.57 3.78
C ARG A 418 9.52 -20.34 3.41
N VAL A 419 9.50 -19.92 2.15
CA VAL A 419 10.19 -18.70 1.70
C VAL A 419 9.56 -17.48 2.33
N LEU A 420 8.23 -17.34 2.24
CA LEU A 420 7.51 -16.22 2.85
C LEU A 420 7.76 -16.09 4.35
N ASN A 421 7.71 -17.20 5.10
CA ASN A 421 7.95 -17.16 6.53
C ASN A 421 9.41 -16.81 6.89
N ALA A 422 10.36 -17.17 6.02
CA ALA A 422 11.76 -16.76 6.22
C ALA A 422 11.93 -15.24 6.03
N VAL A 423 11.37 -14.65 4.96
CA VAL A 423 11.48 -13.19 4.71
C VAL A 423 10.60 -12.37 5.66
N ARG A 424 9.50 -12.93 6.14
CA ARG A 424 8.61 -12.30 7.15
C ARG A 424 9.19 -12.32 8.56
N HIS A 425 10.28 -13.06 8.81
CA HIS A 425 10.92 -13.04 10.13
C HIS A 425 11.36 -11.62 10.47
N PHE A 426 11.15 -11.19 11.72
CA PHE A 426 11.37 -9.79 12.14
C PHE A 426 12.79 -9.27 11.87
N GLU A 427 13.81 -10.13 11.89
CA GLU A 427 15.19 -9.76 11.57
C GLU A 427 15.37 -9.34 10.10
N ILE A 428 14.61 -9.91 9.18
CA ILE A 428 14.59 -9.53 7.76
C ILE A 428 13.54 -8.44 7.55
N GLY A 429 12.32 -8.65 8.09
CA GLY A 429 11.29 -7.63 8.19
C GLY A 429 10.64 -7.27 6.86
N ILE A 430 10.32 -8.26 6.01
CA ILE A 430 9.61 -8.06 4.74
C ILE A 430 8.23 -8.76 4.84
N PRO A 431 7.14 -8.04 5.15
CA PRO A 431 5.81 -8.62 5.36
C PRO A 431 5.08 -8.89 4.03
N LEU A 432 5.70 -9.64 3.15
CA LEU A 432 5.17 -9.94 1.82
C LEU A 432 3.95 -10.86 1.92
N SER A 433 2.84 -10.51 1.27
CA SER A 433 1.71 -11.43 1.09
C SER A 433 1.97 -12.40 -0.07
N ILE A 434 1.20 -13.49 -0.15
CA ILE A 434 1.31 -14.42 -1.28
C ILE A 434 0.95 -13.74 -2.61
N LYS A 435 -0.05 -12.86 -2.60
CA LYS A 435 -0.49 -12.13 -3.79
C LYS A 435 0.57 -11.13 -4.27
N GLN A 436 1.22 -10.46 -3.35
CA GLN A 436 2.35 -9.56 -3.65
C GLN A 436 3.53 -10.33 -4.24
N LEU A 437 3.83 -11.53 -3.70
CA LEU A 437 4.89 -12.39 -4.23
C LEU A 437 4.57 -12.85 -5.67
N GLU A 438 3.32 -13.20 -5.96
CA GLU A 438 2.90 -13.60 -7.31
C GLU A 438 3.08 -12.46 -8.31
N ILE A 439 2.69 -11.23 -7.95
CA ILE A 439 2.87 -10.05 -8.81
C ILE A 439 4.35 -9.71 -9.00
N ALA A 440 5.17 -9.77 -7.95
CA ALA A 440 6.60 -9.49 -8.04
C ALA A 440 7.38 -10.56 -8.83
N SER A 441 6.78 -11.73 -9.08
CA SER A 441 7.39 -12.84 -9.83
C SER A 441 7.04 -12.83 -11.32
N CYS A 442 6.11 -11.99 -11.76
CA CYS A 442 5.71 -11.78 -13.15
C CYS A 442 6.48 -10.65 -13.81
#